data_23e0d4aaf4917426aa75d06ecccedf80
#
_entry.id   23e0d4aaf4917426aa75d06ecccedf80
#
_cell.length_a   1.000
_cell.length_b   1.000
_cell.length_c   1.000
_cell.angle_alpha   90.00
_cell.angle_beta   90.00
_cell.angle_gamma   90.00
#
_symmetry.space_group_name_H-M   'P 1'
#
loop_
_entity.id
_entity.type
_entity.pdbx_description
1 polymer ?
#
loop_
_entity_poly.entity_id
_entity_poly.type
_entity_poly.pdbx_seq_one_letter_code
_entity_poly.pdbx_strand_id
1 'polypeptide(L)'
;MTLTDCDLRRVRVSNGGRHARSGARRLPGARDASTSVWVVSDVLQPLVDLPGVREAADRARDALAEVHMHKANRRGWPTTAAEAAVRAARSSAAIDGGATELPADGRVADPVLAGALRVGQALDGDALRNMVGVWQRAPLQALARLHLLAAADLVADEIELGRPRADAGVAQRLDLLAQTVLTSDAPAPVLAAVVHGELMTLRPFGSADGVVARAASRLVAVSSGLDPHSLGVPEVFWLRRRQAYLDAASGFAAGTADGVGGWVVFCCGALEDGAREARSIADAAG
;
A
#
# COMPACT_ATOMS: atom_id res chain seq x y z
N MET A 1 -15.70 14.26 3.45
CA MET A 1 -16.35 13.33 4.37
C MET A 1 -15.28 12.89 5.35
N THR A 2 -15.22 13.49 6.51
CA THR A 2 -14.24 13.14 7.54
C THR A 2 -14.67 11.82 8.18
N LEU A 3 -13.73 10.92 8.47
CA LEU A 3 -13.92 9.56 9.03
C LEU A 3 -14.58 9.51 10.44
N THR A 4 -15.31 10.54 10.85
CA THR A 4 -15.88 10.69 12.20
C THR A 4 -17.32 10.26 12.37
N ASP A 5 -18.04 9.83 11.30
CA ASP A 5 -19.44 9.39 11.41
C ASP A 5 -19.64 8.04 10.70
N CYS A 6 -19.30 6.96 11.40
CA CYS A 6 -19.61 5.61 10.95
C CYS A 6 -20.92 5.15 11.61
N ASP A 7 -22.03 5.30 10.87
CA ASP A 7 -23.37 4.86 11.25
C ASP A 7 -23.43 3.31 11.34
N LEU A 8 -23.61 2.79 12.54
CA LEU A 8 -23.76 1.36 12.83
C LEU A 8 -25.13 0.86 12.31
N ARG A 9 -25.21 0.33 11.11
CA ARG A 9 -26.42 -0.29 10.58
C ARG A 9 -26.59 -1.72 11.10
N ARG A 10 -27.71 -1.95 11.76
CA ARG A 10 -28.14 -3.25 12.28
C ARG A 10 -28.69 -4.10 11.14
N VAL A 11 -27.97 -5.13 10.70
CA VAL A 11 -28.50 -6.13 9.77
C VAL A 11 -28.97 -7.36 10.57
N ARG A 12 -30.26 -7.68 10.47
CA ARG A 12 -30.85 -8.84 11.12
C ARG A 12 -30.93 -10.00 10.10
N VAL A 13 -30.10 -11.02 10.29
CA VAL A 13 -30.19 -12.25 9.48
C VAL A 13 -31.08 -13.26 10.19
N SER A 14 -32.21 -13.61 9.58
CA SER A 14 -33.09 -14.67 10.06
C SER A 14 -32.72 -15.98 9.34
N ASN A 15 -32.32 -16.99 10.11
CA ASN A 15 -32.00 -18.31 9.61
C ASN A 15 -33.26 -19.17 9.64
N GLY A 16 -33.84 -19.49 8.48
CA GLY A 16 -35.01 -20.39 8.32
C GLY A 16 -34.62 -21.86 8.38
N GLY A 17 -34.72 -22.48 9.53
CA GLY A 17 -34.52 -23.92 9.71
C GLY A 17 -35.77 -24.74 9.38
N ARG A 18 -35.63 -25.74 8.51
CA ARG A 18 -36.70 -26.73 8.18
C ARG A 18 -36.88 -27.73 9.31
N HIS A 19 -38.17 -27.99 9.63
CA HIS A 19 -38.59 -28.92 10.65
C HIS A 19 -38.30 -30.40 10.29
N ALA A 20 -37.66 -31.12 11.22
CA ALA A 20 -37.82 -32.56 11.37
C ALA A 20 -38.52 -32.84 12.70
N ARG A 21 -39.63 -33.61 12.63
CA ARG A 21 -40.45 -33.99 13.79
C ARG A 21 -39.80 -35.11 14.59
N SER A 22 -39.54 -34.87 15.86
CA SER A 22 -39.39 -35.94 16.86
C SER A 22 -39.82 -35.37 18.21
N GLY A 23 -40.76 -36.06 18.87
CA GLY A 23 -41.39 -35.59 20.10
C GLY A 23 -40.49 -35.78 21.30
N ALA A 24 -40.17 -34.70 21.97
CA ALA A 24 -39.63 -34.66 23.31
C ALA A 24 -40.25 -33.51 24.09
N ARG A 25 -40.68 -33.83 25.32
CA ARG A 25 -41.36 -32.98 26.29
C ARG A 25 -40.62 -31.66 26.52
N ARG A 26 -41.27 -30.52 26.30
CA ARG A 26 -40.75 -29.19 26.60
C ARG A 26 -40.72 -28.94 28.10
N LEU A 27 -39.53 -28.58 28.63
CA LEU A 27 -39.40 -27.89 29.91
C LEU A 27 -39.53 -26.37 29.66
N PRO A 28 -40.30 -25.61 30.45
CA PRO A 28 -40.39 -24.16 30.28
C PRO A 28 -39.20 -23.47 30.92
N GLY A 29 -38.44 -22.72 30.13
CA GLY A 29 -37.40 -21.83 30.69
C GLY A 29 -36.10 -21.60 29.89
N ALA A 30 -35.97 -22.10 28.66
CA ALA A 30 -34.84 -21.72 27.83
C ALA A 30 -35.11 -20.38 27.17
N ARG A 31 -34.50 -19.31 27.71
CA ARG A 31 -34.39 -18.04 27.00
C ARG A 31 -33.47 -18.30 25.81
N ASP A 32 -33.97 -18.11 24.60
CA ASP A 32 -33.15 -18.06 23.39
C ASP A 32 -32.11 -16.95 23.53
N ALA A 33 -30.91 -17.33 23.92
CA ALA A 33 -29.74 -16.46 23.83
C ALA A 33 -29.36 -16.39 22.34
N SER A 34 -30.07 -15.55 21.58
CA SER A 34 -29.57 -15.16 20.25
C SER A 34 -28.23 -14.41 20.46
N THR A 35 -27.15 -15.14 20.29
CA THR A 35 -25.81 -14.57 20.27
C THR A 35 -25.73 -13.68 19.04
N SER A 36 -25.91 -12.38 19.24
CA SER A 36 -25.69 -11.38 18.19
C SER A 36 -24.18 -11.37 17.91
N VAL A 37 -23.74 -12.03 16.85
CA VAL A 37 -22.40 -11.87 16.35
C VAL A 37 -22.33 -10.48 15.70
N TRP A 38 -21.62 -9.58 16.35
CA TRP A 38 -21.30 -8.28 15.79
C TRP A 38 -20.25 -8.50 14.71
N VAL A 39 -20.63 -8.45 13.45
CA VAL A 39 -19.67 -8.34 12.34
C VAL A 39 -19.22 -6.89 12.31
N VAL A 40 -18.06 -6.62 12.85
CA VAL A 40 -17.39 -5.32 12.65
C VAL A 40 -16.96 -5.31 11.19
N SER A 41 -17.63 -4.52 10.36
CA SER A 41 -17.16 -4.29 8.98
C SER A 41 -15.80 -3.62 9.00
N ASP A 42 -14.90 -4.07 8.13
CA ASP A 42 -13.62 -3.42 7.92
C ASP A 42 -13.80 -1.93 7.58
N VAL A 43 -12.95 -1.07 8.13
CA VAL A 43 -13.03 0.39 7.95
C VAL A 43 -12.92 0.80 6.47
N LEU A 44 -12.23 0.00 5.64
CA LEU A 44 -12.07 0.23 4.20
C LEU A 44 -13.14 -0.47 3.35
N GLN A 45 -14.06 -1.25 3.94
CA GLN A 45 -15.10 -1.93 3.19
C GLN A 45 -15.93 -0.99 2.30
N PRO A 46 -16.31 0.23 2.73
CA PRO A 46 -17.02 1.18 1.87
C PRO A 46 -16.22 1.58 0.61
N LEU A 47 -14.89 1.57 0.67
CA LEU A 47 -14.03 1.85 -0.49
C LEU A 47 -13.97 0.66 -1.46
N VAL A 48 -13.95 -0.56 -0.91
CA VAL A 48 -13.98 -1.81 -1.71
C VAL A 48 -15.28 -1.91 -2.51
N ASP A 49 -16.37 -1.37 -1.97
CA ASP A 49 -17.71 -1.40 -2.59
C ASP A 49 -17.94 -0.26 -3.60
N LEU A 50 -16.97 0.65 -3.79
CA LEU A 50 -17.04 1.67 -4.84
C LEU A 50 -16.97 1.02 -6.25
N PRO A 51 -17.63 1.63 -7.25
CA PRO A 51 -17.67 1.07 -8.61
C PRO A 51 -16.28 0.78 -9.19
N GLY A 52 -16.06 -0.45 -9.65
CA GLY A 52 -14.84 -0.89 -10.32
C GLY A 52 -13.64 -1.17 -9.40
N VAL A 53 -13.73 -0.89 -8.10
CA VAL A 53 -12.60 -1.06 -7.15
C VAL A 53 -12.30 -2.53 -6.93
N ARG A 54 -13.31 -3.35 -6.65
CA ARG A 54 -13.11 -4.78 -6.39
C ARG A 54 -12.51 -5.50 -7.58
N GLU A 55 -13.07 -5.26 -8.77
CA GLU A 55 -12.60 -5.85 -10.01
C GLU A 55 -11.16 -5.41 -10.34
N ALA A 56 -10.81 -4.14 -10.09
CA ALA A 56 -9.46 -3.65 -10.29
C ALA A 56 -8.47 -4.28 -9.29
N ALA A 57 -8.86 -4.43 -8.03
CA ALA A 57 -8.04 -5.08 -7.01
C ALA A 57 -7.79 -6.57 -7.33
N ASP A 58 -8.81 -7.27 -7.80
CA ASP A 58 -8.70 -8.67 -8.21
C ASP A 58 -7.74 -8.84 -9.40
N ARG A 59 -7.85 -8.00 -10.45
CA ARG A 59 -6.91 -8.03 -11.59
C ARG A 59 -5.47 -7.74 -11.17
N ALA A 60 -5.25 -6.75 -10.29
CA ALA A 60 -3.91 -6.43 -9.78
C ALA A 60 -3.30 -7.60 -9.01
N ARG A 61 -4.09 -8.26 -8.16
CA ARG A 61 -3.68 -9.46 -7.42
C ARG A 61 -3.28 -10.59 -8.38
N ASP A 62 -4.14 -10.89 -9.35
CA ASP A 62 -3.92 -11.99 -10.29
C ASP A 62 -2.68 -11.74 -11.17
N ALA A 63 -2.48 -10.50 -11.63
CA ALA A 63 -1.31 -10.12 -12.41
C ALA A 63 0.01 -10.30 -11.63
N LEU A 64 0.04 -9.91 -10.34
CA LEU A 64 1.21 -10.09 -9.49
C LEU A 64 1.44 -11.58 -9.18
N ALA A 65 0.38 -12.36 -8.92
CA ALA A 65 0.50 -13.80 -8.70
C ALA A 65 1.15 -14.52 -9.92
N GLU A 66 0.79 -14.14 -11.15
CA GLU A 66 1.41 -14.69 -12.36
C GLU A 66 2.92 -14.40 -12.42
N VAL A 67 3.38 -13.21 -11.99
CA VAL A 67 4.80 -12.87 -11.95
C VAL A 67 5.58 -13.79 -11.02
N HIS A 68 5.02 -14.11 -9.86
CA HIS A 68 5.65 -15.03 -8.89
C HIS A 68 5.72 -16.46 -9.41
N MET A 69 4.80 -16.86 -10.30
CA MET A 69 4.80 -18.16 -10.94
C MET A 69 5.75 -18.27 -12.15
N HIS A 70 6.33 -17.14 -12.60
CA HIS A 70 7.25 -17.15 -13.74
C HIS A 70 8.49 -18.02 -13.47
N LYS A 71 8.96 -18.76 -14.51
CA LYS A 71 10.06 -19.74 -14.35
C LYS A 71 11.34 -19.14 -13.76
N ALA A 72 11.71 -17.91 -14.17
CA ALA A 72 12.89 -17.20 -13.69
C ALA A 72 12.74 -16.81 -12.20
N ASN A 73 11.52 -16.50 -11.74
CA ASN A 73 11.27 -16.04 -10.38
C ASN A 73 11.17 -17.18 -9.36
N ARG A 74 10.91 -18.43 -9.79
CA ARG A 74 10.76 -19.55 -8.83
C ARG A 74 12.01 -19.80 -7.99
N ARG A 75 13.20 -19.54 -8.52
CA ARG A 75 14.50 -19.71 -7.81
C ARG A 75 15.41 -18.50 -7.97
N GLY A 76 15.24 -17.72 -9.05
CA GLY A 76 16.06 -16.57 -9.40
C GLY A 76 15.48 -15.22 -8.97
N TRP A 77 14.39 -15.20 -8.20
CA TRP A 77 13.72 -13.96 -7.78
C TRP A 77 14.67 -12.94 -7.09
N PRO A 78 15.76 -13.28 -6.37
CA PRO A 78 16.62 -12.26 -5.80
C PRO A 78 17.26 -11.35 -6.86
N THR A 79 17.65 -11.91 -8.02
CA THR A 79 18.22 -11.12 -9.12
C THR A 79 17.18 -10.23 -9.78
N THR A 80 15.97 -10.75 -10.03
CA THR A 80 14.88 -9.96 -10.63
C THR A 80 14.33 -8.92 -9.68
N ALA A 81 14.30 -9.19 -8.37
CA ALA A 81 13.93 -8.23 -7.33
C ALA A 81 14.93 -7.06 -7.25
N ALA A 82 16.22 -7.34 -7.28
CA ALA A 82 17.25 -6.30 -7.27
C ALA A 82 17.13 -5.36 -8.49
N GLU A 83 16.90 -5.90 -9.69
CA GLU A 83 16.64 -5.09 -10.90
C GLU A 83 15.35 -4.28 -10.76
N ALA A 84 14.27 -4.90 -10.25
CA ALA A 84 13.00 -4.22 -9.99
C ALA A 84 13.18 -3.06 -9.00
N ALA A 85 13.94 -3.27 -7.91
CA ALA A 85 14.22 -2.23 -6.92
C ALA A 85 14.95 -1.03 -7.52
N VAL A 86 15.94 -1.25 -8.40
CA VAL A 86 16.66 -0.18 -9.09
C VAL A 86 15.74 0.58 -10.04
N ARG A 87 14.90 -0.11 -10.84
CA ARG A 87 13.93 0.54 -11.73
C ARG A 87 12.90 1.35 -10.96
N ALA A 88 12.40 0.80 -9.86
CA ALA A 88 11.47 1.48 -8.97
C ALA A 88 12.08 2.76 -8.37
N ALA A 89 13.31 2.70 -7.85
CA ALA A 89 14.00 3.84 -7.27
C ALA A 89 14.23 4.97 -8.29
N ARG A 90 14.70 4.63 -9.48
CA ARG A 90 14.90 5.60 -10.57
C ARG A 90 13.60 6.26 -11.01
N SER A 91 12.56 5.45 -11.21
CA SER A 91 11.24 5.96 -11.57
C SER A 91 10.63 6.82 -10.47
N SER A 92 10.78 6.40 -9.22
CA SER A 92 10.32 7.15 -8.04
C SER A 92 11.02 8.52 -7.93
N ALA A 93 12.34 8.57 -8.12
CA ALA A 93 13.09 9.82 -8.14
C ALA A 93 12.61 10.75 -9.25
N ALA A 94 12.47 10.24 -10.48
CA ALA A 94 12.04 11.01 -11.63
C ALA A 94 10.61 11.59 -11.48
N ILE A 95 9.70 10.88 -10.83
CA ILE A 95 8.36 11.41 -10.52
C ILE A 95 8.47 12.70 -9.68
N ASP A 96 9.42 12.74 -8.74
CA ASP A 96 9.63 13.88 -7.84
C ASP A 96 10.67 14.88 -8.39
N GLY A 97 11.07 14.75 -9.67
CA GLY A 97 11.96 15.68 -10.36
C GLY A 97 13.44 15.39 -10.21
N GLY A 98 13.83 14.26 -9.62
CA GLY A 98 15.22 13.79 -9.54
C GLY A 98 15.73 13.19 -10.85
N ALA A 99 17.04 12.94 -10.89
CA ALA A 99 17.71 12.29 -12.01
C ALA A 99 17.28 10.83 -12.19
N THR A 100 17.45 10.32 -13.41
CA THR A 100 17.18 8.91 -13.77
C THR A 100 18.43 8.11 -14.09
N GLU A 101 19.53 8.77 -14.37
CA GLU A 101 20.76 8.12 -14.81
C GLU A 101 21.63 7.72 -13.61
N LEU A 102 22.15 6.50 -13.67
CA LEU A 102 23.13 6.02 -12.71
C LEU A 102 24.52 6.27 -13.31
N PRO A 103 25.36 7.10 -12.66
CA PRO A 103 26.72 7.34 -13.12
C PRO A 103 27.55 6.05 -13.11
N ALA A 104 28.43 5.90 -14.11
CA ALA A 104 29.28 4.70 -14.24
C ALA A 104 30.25 4.53 -13.06
N ASP A 105 30.61 5.62 -12.38
CA ASP A 105 31.48 5.61 -11.19
C ASP A 105 30.70 5.29 -9.88
N GLY A 106 29.38 5.09 -9.97
CA GLY A 106 28.51 4.80 -8.84
C GLY A 106 28.22 5.99 -7.90
N ARG A 107 28.71 7.19 -8.22
CA ARG A 107 28.51 8.39 -7.39
C ARG A 107 27.26 9.15 -7.82
N VAL A 108 26.19 8.96 -7.08
CA VAL A 108 24.92 9.65 -7.33
C VAL A 108 24.94 11.01 -6.67
N ALA A 109 25.05 12.07 -7.50
CA ALA A 109 25.08 13.46 -7.02
C ALA A 109 23.67 14.03 -6.78
N ASP A 110 22.66 13.54 -7.48
CA ASP A 110 21.27 13.99 -7.29
C ASP A 110 20.71 13.47 -5.97
N PRO A 111 20.29 14.36 -5.04
CA PRO A 111 19.89 13.96 -3.69
C PRO A 111 18.58 13.17 -3.69
N VAL A 112 17.68 13.44 -4.64
CA VAL A 112 16.39 12.71 -4.74
C VAL A 112 16.64 11.28 -5.21
N LEU A 113 17.48 11.10 -6.22
CA LEU A 113 17.85 9.77 -6.72
C LEU A 113 18.64 8.99 -5.65
N ALA A 114 19.60 9.62 -4.98
CA ALA A 114 20.37 9.00 -3.91
C ALA A 114 19.44 8.51 -2.77
N GLY A 115 18.49 9.34 -2.36
CA GLY A 115 17.48 8.97 -1.36
C GLY A 115 16.58 7.81 -1.82
N ALA A 116 16.09 7.87 -3.05
CA ALA A 116 15.25 6.79 -3.60
C ALA A 116 16.02 5.45 -3.71
N LEU A 117 17.31 5.48 -4.07
CA LEU A 117 18.16 4.29 -4.11
C LEU A 117 18.39 3.69 -2.71
N ARG A 118 18.65 4.53 -1.69
CA ARG A 118 18.76 4.05 -0.30
C ARG A 118 17.47 3.39 0.18
N VAL A 119 16.32 3.97 -0.15
CA VAL A 119 15.01 3.36 0.12
C VAL A 119 14.86 2.03 -0.63
N GLY A 120 15.22 1.98 -1.91
CA GLY A 120 15.21 0.74 -2.70
C GLY A 120 16.07 -0.36 -2.06
N GLN A 121 17.28 -0.04 -1.60
CA GLN A 121 18.16 -0.98 -0.89
C GLN A 121 17.55 -1.47 0.44
N ALA A 122 16.85 -0.59 1.17
CA ALA A 122 16.17 -0.97 2.40
C ALA A 122 14.91 -1.83 2.15
N LEU A 123 14.41 -1.84 0.92
CA LEU A 123 13.28 -2.64 0.47
C LEU A 123 13.69 -3.82 -0.42
N ASP A 124 14.92 -4.31 -0.27
CA ASP A 124 15.43 -5.49 -0.97
C ASP A 124 16.08 -6.49 0.01
N GLY A 125 16.06 -7.76 -0.33
CA GLY A 125 16.72 -8.86 0.38
C GLY A 125 16.38 -8.93 1.89
N ASP A 126 17.42 -9.05 2.72
CA ASP A 126 17.29 -9.14 4.18
C ASP A 126 16.80 -7.83 4.81
N ALA A 127 17.17 -6.69 4.24
CA ALA A 127 16.74 -5.39 4.71
C ALA A 127 15.22 -5.24 4.59
N LEU A 128 14.63 -5.73 3.49
CA LEU A 128 13.18 -5.77 3.30
C LEU A 128 12.49 -6.59 4.39
N ARG A 129 12.99 -7.78 4.72
CA ARG A 129 12.40 -8.62 5.79
C ARG A 129 12.40 -7.88 7.13
N ASN A 130 13.48 -7.19 7.45
CA ASN A 130 13.57 -6.38 8.66
C ASN A 130 12.59 -5.21 8.65
N MET A 131 12.46 -4.51 7.51
CA MET A 131 11.56 -3.36 7.36
C MET A 131 10.09 -3.81 7.45
N VAL A 132 9.72 -4.94 6.83
CA VAL A 132 8.39 -5.56 6.94
C VAL A 132 8.08 -5.91 8.39
N GLY A 133 9.03 -6.50 9.12
CA GLY A 133 8.84 -6.79 10.55
C GLY A 133 8.63 -5.54 11.40
N VAL A 134 9.21 -4.40 11.04
CA VAL A 134 8.92 -3.11 11.70
C VAL A 134 7.54 -2.60 11.27
N TRP A 135 7.23 -2.64 9.98
CA TRP A 135 5.95 -2.20 9.43
C TRP A 135 4.76 -2.89 10.09
N GLN A 136 4.83 -4.21 10.26
CA GLN A 136 3.77 -5.01 10.87
C GLN A 136 3.53 -4.75 12.36
N ARG A 137 4.47 -4.12 13.07
CA ARG A 137 4.35 -3.84 14.51
C ARG A 137 4.24 -2.34 14.83
N ALA A 138 4.90 -1.51 14.04
CA ALA A 138 5.05 -0.09 14.29
C ALA A 138 5.17 0.68 12.96
N PRO A 139 4.07 0.83 12.18
CA PRO A 139 4.09 1.47 10.87
C PRO A 139 4.73 2.85 10.87
N LEU A 140 4.49 3.66 11.91
CA LEU A 140 5.07 5.01 12.02
C LEU A 140 6.60 4.97 12.14
N GLN A 141 7.16 3.96 12.80
CA GLN A 141 8.63 3.80 12.85
C GLN A 141 9.20 3.40 11.50
N ALA A 142 8.47 2.59 10.72
CA ALA A 142 8.88 2.26 9.36
C ALA A 142 8.85 3.52 8.47
N LEU A 143 7.80 4.34 8.54
CA LEU A 143 7.72 5.61 7.82
C LEU A 143 8.87 6.57 8.19
N ALA A 144 9.17 6.70 9.49
CA ALA A 144 10.30 7.52 9.95
C ALA A 144 11.64 7.03 9.37
N ARG A 145 11.88 5.71 9.33
CA ARG A 145 13.08 5.11 8.72
C ARG A 145 13.13 5.34 7.22
N LEU A 146 12.02 5.19 6.50
CA LEU A 146 11.95 5.47 5.07
C LEU A 146 12.26 6.94 4.78
N HIS A 147 11.71 7.87 5.57
CA HIS A 147 12.00 9.29 5.41
C HIS A 147 13.47 9.60 5.70
N LEU A 148 14.07 9.06 6.76
CA LEU A 148 15.49 9.23 7.08
C LEU A 148 16.37 8.84 5.88
N LEU A 149 16.07 7.70 5.23
CA LEU A 149 16.80 7.23 4.06
C LEU A 149 16.57 8.11 2.82
N ALA A 150 15.32 8.51 2.60
CA ALA A 150 14.91 9.27 1.43
C ALA A 150 15.40 10.71 1.46
N ALA A 151 15.44 11.34 2.65
CA ALA A 151 15.65 12.77 2.82
C ALA A 151 17.06 13.15 3.35
N ALA A 152 17.95 12.18 3.56
CA ALA A 152 19.25 12.41 4.18
C ALA A 152 20.09 13.55 3.49
N ASP A 153 19.95 13.72 2.17
CA ASP A 153 20.65 14.77 1.42
C ASP A 153 19.73 15.95 1.05
N LEU A 154 18.46 15.93 1.50
CA LEU A 154 17.46 16.97 1.22
C LEU A 154 17.20 17.90 2.40
N VAL A 155 17.49 17.44 3.61
CA VAL A 155 17.23 18.14 4.87
C VAL A 155 18.55 18.54 5.51
N ALA A 156 18.70 19.83 5.81
CA ALA A 156 19.94 20.37 6.38
C ALA A 156 20.07 20.09 7.89
N ASP A 157 18.95 20.03 8.62
CA ASP A 157 18.92 19.71 10.05
C ASP A 157 18.55 18.23 10.25
N GLU A 158 19.53 17.43 10.65
CA GLU A 158 19.33 16.00 10.93
C GLU A 158 18.25 15.73 11.99
N ILE A 159 17.92 16.71 12.83
CA ILE A 159 16.85 16.58 13.83
C ILE A 159 15.49 16.43 13.17
N GLU A 160 15.29 16.96 11.97
CA GLU A 160 14.02 16.84 11.23
C GLU A 160 13.85 15.47 10.54
N LEU A 161 14.94 14.71 10.36
CA LEU A 161 14.90 13.41 9.69
C LEU A 161 14.04 12.40 10.48
N GLY A 162 13.06 11.85 9.78
CA GLY A 162 12.13 10.88 10.36
C GLY A 162 11.08 11.47 11.31
N ARG A 163 11.04 12.79 11.47
CA ARG A 163 10.06 13.48 12.31
C ARG A 163 8.94 14.08 11.47
N PRO A 164 7.68 13.70 11.74
CA PRO A 164 6.55 14.36 11.11
C PRO A 164 6.47 15.84 11.48
N ARG A 165 5.95 16.65 10.57
CA ARG A 165 5.69 18.07 10.80
C ARG A 165 4.74 18.25 11.99
N ALA A 166 4.94 19.34 12.74
CA ALA A 166 4.12 19.68 13.92
C ALA A 166 2.77 20.31 13.56
N ASP A 167 2.35 20.30 12.30
CA ASP A 167 1.11 20.90 11.85
C ASP A 167 -0.11 20.19 12.47
N ALA A 168 -1.17 20.97 12.70
CA ALA A 168 -2.39 20.46 13.29
C ALA A 168 -2.98 19.29 12.49
N GLY A 169 -3.27 18.19 13.16
CA GLY A 169 -3.89 17.00 12.58
C GLY A 169 -2.93 16.01 11.92
N VAL A 170 -1.64 16.35 11.69
CA VAL A 170 -0.67 15.42 11.05
C VAL A 170 -0.49 14.18 11.92
N ALA A 171 -0.21 14.34 13.20
CA ALA A 171 -0.01 13.22 14.11
C ALA A 171 -1.26 12.33 14.21
N GLN A 172 -2.44 12.93 14.36
CA GLN A 172 -3.70 12.20 14.46
C GLN A 172 -4.01 11.39 13.19
N ARG A 173 -3.76 11.96 11.99
CA ARG A 173 -3.97 11.25 10.73
C ARG A 173 -2.97 10.11 10.55
N LEU A 174 -1.71 10.30 10.96
CA LEU A 174 -0.71 9.23 10.97
C LEU A 174 -1.08 8.09 11.92
N ASP A 175 -1.59 8.40 13.12
CA ASP A 175 -2.05 7.39 14.07
C ASP A 175 -3.22 6.59 13.50
N LEU A 176 -4.18 7.27 12.85
CA LEU A 176 -5.30 6.61 12.19
C LEU A 176 -4.82 5.72 11.02
N LEU A 177 -3.87 6.20 10.21
CA LEU A 177 -3.26 5.43 9.14
C LEU A 177 -2.58 4.17 9.68
N ALA A 178 -1.79 4.31 10.75
CA ALA A 178 -1.11 3.18 11.38
C ALA A 178 -2.11 2.16 11.93
N GLN A 179 -3.18 2.62 12.58
CA GLN A 179 -4.25 1.75 13.05
C GLN A 179 -4.92 1.00 11.88
N THR A 180 -5.25 1.69 10.79
CA THR A 180 -5.83 1.09 9.59
C THR A 180 -4.91 0.00 9.02
N VAL A 181 -3.61 0.27 8.90
CA VAL A 181 -2.61 -0.72 8.43
C VAL A 181 -2.57 -1.96 9.31
N LEU A 182 -2.74 -1.80 10.62
CA LEU A 182 -2.63 -2.91 11.59
C LEU A 182 -3.92 -3.73 11.73
N THR A 183 -5.07 -3.18 11.36
CA THR A 183 -6.38 -3.80 11.69
C THR A 183 -7.27 -4.08 10.47
N SER A 184 -6.95 -3.53 9.29
CA SER A 184 -7.77 -3.72 8.11
C SER A 184 -7.52 -5.08 7.45
N ASP A 185 -8.62 -5.77 7.12
CA ASP A 185 -8.66 -7.00 6.32
C ASP A 185 -9.04 -6.72 4.85
N ALA A 186 -9.05 -5.45 4.43
CA ALA A 186 -9.35 -5.07 3.05
C ALA A 186 -8.37 -5.72 2.04
N PRO A 187 -8.79 -5.92 0.78
CA PRO A 187 -7.88 -6.40 -0.25
C PRO A 187 -6.60 -5.57 -0.30
N ALA A 188 -5.44 -6.25 -0.32
CA ALA A 188 -4.13 -5.60 -0.24
C ALA A 188 -3.91 -4.49 -1.29
N PRO A 189 -4.36 -4.59 -2.56
CA PRO A 189 -4.26 -3.49 -3.51
C PRO A 189 -5.03 -2.23 -3.05
N VAL A 190 -6.17 -2.41 -2.38
CA VAL A 190 -6.97 -1.28 -1.83
C VAL A 190 -6.23 -0.63 -0.67
N LEU A 191 -5.76 -1.41 0.30
CA LEU A 191 -4.99 -0.88 1.44
C LEU A 191 -3.71 -0.18 0.97
N ALA A 192 -2.98 -0.74 -0.01
CA ALA A 192 -1.79 -0.14 -0.58
C ALA A 192 -2.10 1.23 -1.24
N ALA A 193 -3.21 1.32 -1.98
CA ALA A 193 -3.66 2.57 -2.59
C ALA A 193 -4.07 3.62 -1.54
N VAL A 194 -4.74 3.22 -0.46
CA VAL A 194 -5.14 4.11 0.64
C VAL A 194 -3.91 4.66 1.36
N VAL A 195 -2.96 3.80 1.75
CA VAL A 195 -1.70 4.23 2.39
C VAL A 195 -0.94 5.21 1.50
N HIS A 196 -0.84 4.91 0.21
CA HIS A 196 -0.19 5.78 -0.77
C HIS A 196 -0.88 7.14 -0.87
N GLY A 197 -2.20 7.17 -1.10
CA GLY A 197 -2.97 8.40 -1.26
C GLY A 197 -2.97 9.26 0.00
N GLU A 198 -3.05 8.64 1.16
CA GLU A 198 -3.03 9.33 2.45
C GLU A 198 -1.69 10.03 2.68
N LEU A 199 -0.57 9.36 2.44
CA LEU A 199 0.77 9.95 2.60
C LEU A 199 1.06 11.03 1.55
N MET A 200 0.59 10.84 0.30
CA MET A 200 0.70 11.87 -0.75
C MET A 200 -0.09 13.13 -0.39
N THR A 201 -1.27 12.98 0.21
CA THR A 201 -2.13 14.09 0.62
C THR A 201 -1.61 14.79 1.86
N LEU A 202 -1.24 14.00 2.88
CA LEU A 202 -0.81 14.52 4.17
C LEU A 202 0.56 15.18 4.10
N ARG A 203 1.48 14.63 3.29
CA ARG A 203 2.87 15.07 3.19
C ARG A 203 3.50 15.25 4.57
N PRO A 204 3.57 14.18 5.37
CA PRO A 204 3.81 14.30 6.81
C PRO A 204 5.19 14.84 7.17
N PHE A 205 6.16 14.75 6.27
CA PHE A 205 7.55 15.18 6.54
C PHE A 205 7.92 16.48 5.83
N GLY A 206 7.18 16.89 4.79
CA GLY A 206 7.47 18.09 4.01
C GLY A 206 8.60 17.94 2.99
N SER A 207 9.38 16.84 3.04
CA SER A 207 10.41 16.48 2.08
C SER A 207 10.34 14.99 1.77
N ALA A 208 10.73 14.57 0.55
CA ALA A 208 10.74 13.18 0.08
C ALA A 208 9.41 12.41 0.30
N ASP A 209 8.31 13.09 0.58
CA ASP A 209 7.01 12.48 0.92
C ASP A 209 6.51 11.54 -0.20
N GLY A 210 6.76 11.88 -1.47
CA GLY A 210 6.39 11.02 -2.60
C GLY A 210 7.16 9.70 -2.60
N VAL A 211 8.48 9.73 -2.38
CA VAL A 211 9.31 8.53 -2.25
C VAL A 211 8.82 7.67 -1.08
N VAL A 212 8.54 8.28 0.07
CA VAL A 212 8.03 7.57 1.27
C VAL A 212 6.67 6.96 1.01
N ALA A 213 5.75 7.67 0.36
CA ALA A 213 4.40 7.20 0.06
C ALA A 213 4.42 5.95 -0.85
N ARG A 214 5.23 5.97 -1.92
CA ARG A 214 5.40 4.82 -2.83
C ARG A 214 6.06 3.63 -2.13
N ALA A 215 7.07 3.89 -1.30
CA ALA A 215 7.72 2.86 -0.49
C ALA A 215 6.78 2.23 0.54
N ALA A 216 5.92 3.01 1.20
CA ALA A 216 4.92 2.51 2.14
C ALA A 216 3.85 1.64 1.44
N SER A 217 3.40 2.03 0.24
CA SER A 217 2.51 1.22 -0.59
C SER A 217 3.14 -0.16 -0.92
N ARG A 218 4.44 -0.17 -1.25
CA ARG A 218 5.21 -1.39 -1.48
C ARG A 218 5.31 -2.26 -0.22
N LEU A 219 5.51 -1.65 0.96
CA LEU A 219 5.50 -2.39 2.24
C LEU A 219 4.16 -3.06 2.51
N VAL A 220 3.04 -2.42 2.17
CA VAL A 220 1.72 -3.07 2.23
C VAL A 220 1.67 -4.28 1.31
N ALA A 221 2.11 -4.14 0.05
CA ALA A 221 2.08 -5.24 -0.92
C ALA A 221 2.93 -6.43 -0.46
N VAL A 222 4.10 -6.19 0.11
CA VAL A 222 4.98 -7.25 0.61
C VAL A 222 4.42 -7.89 1.88
N SER A 223 4.03 -7.07 2.87
CA SER A 223 3.61 -7.55 4.18
C SER A 223 2.28 -8.31 4.16
N SER A 224 1.42 -8.03 3.18
CA SER A 224 0.16 -8.74 2.93
C SER A 224 0.31 -10.02 2.10
N GLY A 225 1.50 -10.28 1.55
CA GLY A 225 1.74 -11.39 0.63
C GLY A 225 1.23 -11.16 -0.81
N LEU A 226 0.79 -9.94 -1.16
CA LEU A 226 0.40 -9.58 -2.53
C LEU A 226 1.60 -9.65 -3.49
N ASP A 227 2.75 -9.12 -3.05
CA ASP A 227 4.03 -9.15 -3.78
C ASP A 227 5.17 -9.49 -2.81
N PRO A 228 5.26 -10.76 -2.32
CA PRO A 228 6.15 -11.13 -1.21
C PRO A 228 7.64 -10.94 -1.50
N HIS A 229 8.03 -10.86 -2.77
CA HIS A 229 9.41 -10.63 -3.20
C HIS A 229 9.67 -9.26 -3.80
N SER A 230 8.68 -8.35 -3.72
CA SER A 230 8.81 -6.96 -4.22
C SER A 230 9.23 -6.90 -5.71
N LEU A 231 8.62 -7.74 -6.54
CA LEU A 231 8.93 -7.86 -7.97
C LEU A 231 8.24 -6.81 -8.84
N GLY A 232 7.06 -6.36 -8.43
CA GLY A 232 6.28 -5.37 -9.18
C GLY A 232 6.96 -4.00 -9.23
N VAL A 233 6.81 -3.28 -10.35
CA VAL A 233 7.39 -1.95 -10.55
C VAL A 233 6.32 -0.93 -10.96
N PRO A 234 5.34 -0.62 -10.09
CA PRO A 234 4.27 0.33 -10.40
C PRO A 234 4.79 1.75 -10.65
N GLU A 235 5.98 2.10 -10.15
CA GLU A 235 6.61 3.41 -10.32
C GLU A 235 6.84 3.75 -11.80
N VAL A 236 7.09 2.76 -12.65
CA VAL A 236 7.22 2.96 -14.11
C VAL A 236 5.90 3.44 -14.73
N PHE A 237 4.78 2.87 -14.31
CA PHE A 237 3.46 3.33 -14.75
C PHE A 237 3.17 4.77 -14.32
N TRP A 238 3.42 5.10 -13.06
CA TRP A 238 3.19 6.45 -12.53
C TRP A 238 4.10 7.47 -13.22
N LEU A 239 5.35 7.13 -13.49
CA LEU A 239 6.28 8.00 -14.22
C LEU A 239 5.79 8.27 -15.64
N ARG A 240 5.43 7.22 -16.39
CA ARG A 240 4.92 7.35 -17.77
C ARG A 240 3.62 8.16 -17.85
N ARG A 241 2.84 8.20 -16.78
CA ARG A 241 1.56 8.90 -16.66
C ARG A 241 1.58 9.93 -15.53
N ARG A 242 2.71 10.65 -15.39
CA ARG A 242 2.97 11.53 -14.25
C ARG A 242 1.84 12.53 -14.00
N GLN A 243 1.30 13.17 -15.04
CA GLN A 243 0.20 14.12 -14.87
C GLN A 243 -1.06 13.43 -14.36
N ALA A 244 -1.48 12.31 -14.97
CA ALA A 244 -2.64 11.55 -14.53
C ALA A 244 -2.48 11.02 -13.08
N TYR A 245 -1.27 10.66 -12.69
CA TYR A 245 -0.95 10.28 -11.31
C TYR A 245 -1.18 11.43 -10.32
N LEU A 246 -0.72 12.63 -10.64
CA LEU A 246 -0.93 13.81 -9.80
C LEU A 246 -2.40 14.23 -9.75
N ASP A 247 -3.10 14.14 -10.87
CA ASP A 247 -4.54 14.45 -10.95
C ASP A 247 -5.37 13.45 -10.13
N ALA A 248 -5.04 12.14 -10.22
CA ALA A 248 -5.70 11.12 -9.42
C ALA A 248 -5.42 11.28 -7.91
N ALA A 249 -4.19 11.65 -7.52
CA ALA A 249 -3.85 11.97 -6.13
C ALA A 249 -4.63 13.18 -5.61
N SER A 250 -4.81 14.19 -6.44
CA SER A 250 -5.65 15.35 -6.12
C SER A 250 -7.13 14.95 -5.95
N GLY A 251 -7.63 14.03 -6.78
CA GLY A 251 -8.97 13.44 -6.64
C GLY A 251 -9.13 12.70 -5.30
N PHE A 252 -8.14 11.92 -4.89
CA PHE A 252 -8.12 11.28 -3.57
C PHE A 252 -8.17 12.31 -2.43
N ALA A 253 -7.35 13.35 -2.53
CA ALA A 253 -7.30 14.43 -1.54
C ALA A 253 -8.64 15.18 -1.38
N ALA A 254 -9.45 15.26 -2.43
CA ALA A 254 -10.78 15.86 -2.39
C ALA A 254 -11.78 15.05 -1.54
N GLY A 255 -11.50 13.76 -1.25
CA GLY A 255 -12.30 12.91 -0.37
C GLY A 255 -13.69 12.56 -0.89
N THR A 256 -13.99 12.79 -2.16
CA THR A 256 -15.25 12.37 -2.78
C THR A 256 -15.20 10.88 -3.14
N ALA A 257 -16.35 10.22 -3.17
CA ALA A 257 -16.43 8.80 -3.54
C ALA A 257 -15.78 8.53 -4.92
N ASP A 258 -16.07 9.39 -5.91
CA ASP A 258 -15.51 9.27 -7.26
C ASP A 258 -13.99 9.51 -7.28
N GLY A 259 -13.51 10.51 -6.53
CA GLY A 259 -12.07 10.82 -6.44
C GLY A 259 -11.28 9.71 -5.76
N VAL A 260 -11.79 9.19 -4.64
CA VAL A 260 -11.16 8.09 -3.91
C VAL A 260 -11.23 6.79 -4.71
N GLY A 261 -12.39 6.45 -5.27
CA GLY A 261 -12.55 5.26 -6.12
C GLY A 261 -11.67 5.31 -7.36
N GLY A 262 -11.62 6.47 -8.04
CA GLY A 262 -10.75 6.71 -9.19
C GLY A 262 -9.27 6.52 -8.87
N TRP A 263 -8.81 7.02 -7.73
CA TRP A 263 -7.44 6.81 -7.24
C TRP A 263 -7.13 5.33 -7.00
N VAL A 264 -8.01 4.61 -6.29
CA VAL A 264 -7.80 3.19 -6.00
C VAL A 264 -7.73 2.37 -7.29
N VAL A 265 -8.64 2.60 -8.23
CA VAL A 265 -8.63 1.94 -9.54
C VAL A 265 -7.35 2.28 -10.32
N PHE A 266 -6.91 3.54 -10.30
CA PHE A 266 -5.66 3.97 -10.94
C PHE A 266 -4.43 3.28 -10.34
N CYS A 267 -4.35 3.17 -9.00
CA CYS A 267 -3.27 2.45 -8.32
C CYS A 267 -3.28 0.94 -8.61
N CYS A 268 -4.46 0.31 -8.67
CA CYS A 268 -4.58 -1.10 -9.09
C CYS A 268 -4.08 -1.29 -10.52
N GLY A 269 -4.42 -0.38 -11.45
CA GLY A 269 -3.88 -0.38 -12.81
C GLY A 269 -2.35 -0.23 -12.85
N ALA A 270 -1.78 0.54 -11.93
CA ALA A 270 -0.33 0.64 -11.78
C ALA A 270 0.31 -0.67 -11.29
N LEU A 271 -0.34 -1.40 -10.39
CA LEU A 271 0.12 -2.73 -9.96
C LEU A 271 0.07 -3.74 -11.11
N GLU A 272 -1.00 -3.74 -11.92
CA GLU A 272 -1.10 -4.58 -13.14
C GLU A 272 0.02 -4.27 -14.14
N ASP A 273 0.31 -2.98 -14.40
CA ASP A 273 1.38 -2.54 -15.31
C ASP A 273 2.76 -2.85 -14.72
N GLY A 274 2.92 -2.66 -13.41
CA GLY A 274 4.12 -3.03 -12.67
C GLY A 274 4.42 -4.53 -12.70
N ALA A 275 3.38 -5.36 -12.73
CA ALA A 275 3.52 -6.81 -12.95
C ALA A 275 4.01 -7.13 -14.37
N ARG A 276 3.57 -6.39 -15.41
CA ARG A 276 4.08 -6.54 -16.78
C ARG A 276 5.56 -6.12 -16.88
N GLU A 277 5.96 -5.06 -16.19
CA GLU A 277 7.35 -4.64 -16.09
C GLU A 277 8.21 -5.73 -15.42
N ALA A 278 7.73 -6.30 -14.30
CA ALA A 278 8.39 -7.40 -13.60
C ALA A 278 8.53 -8.66 -14.48
N ARG A 279 7.52 -8.97 -15.31
CA ARG A 279 7.58 -10.05 -16.28
C ARG A 279 8.68 -9.79 -17.32
N SER A 280 8.78 -8.55 -17.84
CA SER A 280 9.86 -8.16 -18.77
C SER A 280 11.26 -8.34 -18.16
N ILE A 281 11.42 -8.01 -16.88
CA ILE A 281 12.67 -8.26 -16.14
C ILE A 281 12.95 -9.76 -16.03
N ALA A 282 11.94 -10.56 -15.70
CA ALA A 282 12.08 -12.01 -15.59
C ALA A 282 12.40 -12.70 -16.93
N ASP A 283 11.79 -12.23 -18.04
CA ASP A 283 12.07 -12.71 -19.39
C ASP A 283 13.52 -12.41 -19.82
N ALA A 284 14.05 -11.25 -19.43
CA ALA A 284 15.44 -10.86 -19.71
C ALA A 284 16.47 -11.63 -18.87
N ALA A 285 16.07 -12.17 -17.71
CA ALA A 285 16.94 -12.92 -16.80
C ALA A 285 16.94 -14.43 -17.07
N GLY A 286 16.02 -14.97 -17.87
CA GLY A 286 15.83 -16.41 -18.12
C GLY A 286 15.95 -16.83 -19.53
#